data_8ac897a50ee26660b5e3f497dfa4eb02
#
_entry.id   8ac897a50ee26660b5e3f497dfa4eb02
#
_cell.length_a   1.000
_cell.length_b   1.000
_cell.length_c   1.000
_cell.angle_alpha   90.00
_cell.angle_beta   90.00
_cell.angle_gamma   90.00
#
_symmetry.space_group_name_H-M   'P 1'
#
loop_
_entity.id
_entity.type
_entity.pdbx_description
1 polymer ?
#
loop_
_entity_poly.entity_id
_entity_poly.type
_entity_poly.pdbx_seq_one_letter_code
_entity_poly.pdbx_strand_id
1 'polypeptide(L)'
;AVVERVLRNNGFQVVSVICKTGGLDKSRAGVPEECKLQPGQFEAMCNPIAQAELLNSQDTQFNICLGLCVGHDSLFYQYSKALVTTLVVKDRVLAHNPVGAIHYADTYFKDLLKG
;
A
#
# COMPACT_ATOMS: atom_id res chain seq x y z
N ALA A 1 -5.80 -8.66 11.89
CA ALA A 1 -4.39 -8.23 12.00
C ALA A 1 -4.13 -7.50 13.33
N VAL A 2 -2.85 -7.29 13.73
CA VAL A 2 -2.51 -6.71 15.05
C VAL A 2 -3.10 -5.30 15.20
N VAL A 3 -2.87 -4.42 14.23
CA VAL A 3 -3.39 -3.03 14.26
C VAL A 3 -4.91 -3.00 14.37
N GLU A 4 -5.61 -3.81 13.59
CA GLU A 4 -7.07 -3.91 13.67
C GLU A 4 -7.55 -4.30 15.08
N ARG A 5 -6.88 -5.28 15.70
CA ARG A 5 -7.20 -5.70 17.07
C ARG A 5 -6.97 -4.57 18.07
N VAL A 6 -5.86 -3.85 17.95
CA VAL A 6 -5.58 -2.68 18.79
C VAL A 6 -6.68 -1.63 18.69
N LEU A 7 -7.07 -1.28 17.46
CA LEU A 7 -8.13 -0.30 17.25
C LEU A 7 -9.48 -0.76 17.82
N ARG A 8 -9.89 -2.01 17.56
CA ARG A 8 -11.14 -2.57 18.10
C ARG A 8 -11.13 -2.59 19.65
N ASN A 9 -10.00 -2.95 20.26
CA ASN A 9 -9.86 -2.95 21.71
C ASN A 9 -9.94 -1.54 22.34
N ASN A 10 -9.70 -0.51 21.53
CA ASN A 10 -9.86 0.90 21.92
C ASN A 10 -11.20 1.52 21.49
N GLY A 11 -12.20 0.70 21.14
CA GLY A 11 -13.57 1.13 20.91
C GLY A 11 -13.88 1.58 19.47
N PHE A 12 -12.95 1.43 18.53
CA PHE A 12 -13.19 1.79 17.13
C PHE A 12 -13.92 0.67 16.36
N GLN A 13 -14.83 1.06 15.50
CA GLN A 13 -15.39 0.15 14.49
C GLN A 13 -14.42 0.13 13.30
N VAL A 14 -13.93 -1.05 12.93
CA VAL A 14 -12.87 -1.19 11.93
C VAL A 14 -13.34 -2.02 10.74
N VAL A 15 -13.19 -1.45 9.55
CA VAL A 15 -13.29 -2.12 8.25
C VAL A 15 -11.89 -2.24 7.66
N SER A 16 -11.56 -3.37 7.04
CA SER A 16 -10.24 -3.63 6.48
C SER A 16 -10.36 -4.10 5.04
N VAL A 17 -9.58 -3.49 4.14
CA VAL A 17 -9.56 -3.82 2.71
C VAL A 17 -8.11 -4.04 2.27
N ILE A 18 -7.85 -5.13 1.59
CA ILE A 18 -6.49 -5.49 1.10
C ILE A 18 -6.19 -4.87 -0.26
N CYS A 19 -4.89 -4.71 -0.58
CA CYS A 19 -4.43 -4.06 -1.81
C CYS A 19 -4.78 -4.81 -3.11
N LYS A 20 -4.99 -6.12 -3.05
CA LYS A 20 -5.34 -6.96 -4.22
C LYS A 20 -6.85 -7.18 -4.38
N THR A 21 -7.62 -6.23 -3.89
CA THR A 21 -9.07 -6.24 -4.00
C THR A 21 -9.52 -6.26 -5.46
N GLY A 22 -10.52 -7.11 -5.75
CA GLY A 22 -11.05 -7.30 -7.09
C GLY A 22 -10.35 -8.40 -7.90
N GLY A 23 -9.17 -8.89 -7.46
CA GLY A 23 -8.47 -10.02 -8.08
C GLY A 23 -8.20 -9.84 -9.58
N LEU A 24 -7.89 -8.62 -10.04
CA LEU A 24 -7.57 -8.35 -11.44
C LEU A 24 -6.16 -8.84 -11.77
N ASP A 25 -6.04 -9.69 -12.81
CA ASP A 25 -4.74 -10.10 -13.31
C ASP A 25 -4.00 -8.92 -13.98
N LYS A 26 -2.69 -8.88 -13.82
CA LYS A 26 -1.83 -7.84 -14.41
C LYS A 26 -1.93 -7.77 -15.94
N SER A 27 -2.17 -8.89 -16.62
CA SER A 27 -2.35 -8.92 -18.07
C SER A 27 -3.55 -8.09 -18.54
N ARG A 28 -4.62 -8.00 -17.75
CA ARG A 28 -5.78 -7.16 -18.04
C ARG A 28 -5.47 -5.66 -17.97
N ALA A 29 -4.41 -5.28 -17.27
CA ALA A 29 -3.90 -3.91 -17.24
C ALA A 29 -2.84 -3.63 -18.31
N GLY A 30 -2.64 -4.56 -19.25
CA GLY A 30 -1.67 -4.42 -20.31
C GLY A 30 -0.23 -4.73 -19.92
N VAL A 31 0.01 -5.37 -18.78
CA VAL A 31 1.35 -5.82 -18.38
C VAL A 31 1.71 -7.07 -19.17
N PRO A 32 2.80 -7.05 -19.99
CA PRO A 32 3.25 -8.22 -20.74
C PRO A 32 3.62 -9.38 -19.79
N GLU A 33 3.45 -10.61 -20.29
CA GLU A 33 3.70 -11.82 -19.48
C GLU A 33 5.16 -11.89 -18.95
N GLU A 34 6.13 -11.47 -19.75
CA GLU A 34 7.54 -11.41 -19.37
C GLU A 34 7.84 -10.40 -18.26
N CYS A 35 6.95 -9.45 -18.02
CA CYS A 35 7.08 -8.46 -16.95
C CYS A 35 6.43 -8.89 -15.63
N LYS A 36 5.78 -10.05 -15.61
CA LYS A 36 5.25 -10.63 -14.37
C LYS A 36 6.37 -11.28 -13.55
N LEU A 37 6.19 -11.36 -12.23
CA LEU A 37 7.11 -12.08 -11.35
C LEU A 37 7.09 -13.59 -11.63
N GLN A 38 5.95 -14.12 -12.06
CA GLN A 38 5.76 -15.50 -12.47
C GLN A 38 5.03 -15.55 -13.82
N PRO A 39 5.77 -15.50 -14.93
CA PRO A 39 5.20 -15.57 -16.27
C PRO A 39 4.31 -16.82 -16.46
N GLY A 40 3.19 -16.67 -17.15
CA GLY A 40 2.24 -17.76 -17.39
C GLY A 40 1.30 -18.08 -16.22
N GLN A 41 1.41 -17.38 -15.09
CA GLN A 41 0.53 -17.54 -13.94
C GLN A 41 -0.35 -16.32 -13.67
N PHE A 42 -1.47 -16.54 -12.98
CA PHE A 42 -2.31 -15.46 -12.49
C PHE A 42 -1.54 -14.63 -11.45
N GLU A 43 -1.44 -13.33 -11.72
CA GLU A 43 -0.78 -12.40 -10.80
C GLU A 43 -1.65 -11.17 -10.59
N ALA A 44 -2.36 -11.13 -9.44
CA ALA A 44 -3.22 -10.01 -9.09
C ALA A 44 -2.44 -8.72 -8.91
N MET A 45 -2.93 -7.65 -9.55
CA MET A 45 -2.38 -6.32 -9.35
C MET A 45 -2.96 -5.65 -8.11
N CYS A 46 -2.21 -4.67 -7.56
CA CYS A 46 -2.71 -3.79 -6.52
C CYS A 46 -3.74 -2.83 -7.12
N ASN A 47 -4.82 -2.55 -6.37
CA ASN A 47 -5.88 -1.66 -6.81
C ASN A 47 -6.24 -0.66 -5.68
N PRO A 48 -5.42 0.40 -5.49
CA PRO A 48 -5.64 1.37 -4.43
C PRO A 48 -6.91 2.20 -4.63
N ILE A 49 -7.34 2.41 -5.87
CA ILE A 49 -8.58 3.11 -6.18
C ILE A 49 -9.78 2.28 -5.70
N ALA A 50 -9.83 0.99 -6.03
CA ALA A 50 -10.90 0.12 -5.54
C ALA A 50 -10.91 0.00 -4.01
N GLN A 51 -9.74 0.02 -3.36
CA GLN A 51 -9.67 0.07 -1.90
C GLN A 51 -10.35 1.32 -1.35
N ALA A 52 -10.05 2.50 -1.92
CA ALA A 52 -10.65 3.76 -1.51
C ALA A 52 -12.17 3.75 -1.71
N GLU A 53 -12.64 3.30 -2.88
CA GLU A 53 -14.06 3.24 -3.20
C GLU A 53 -14.84 2.27 -2.31
N LEU A 54 -14.26 1.13 -1.96
CA LEU A 54 -14.87 0.20 -1.01
C LEU A 54 -14.99 0.81 0.39
N LEU A 55 -13.97 1.53 0.86
CA LEU A 55 -14.07 2.23 2.15
C LEU A 55 -15.04 3.40 2.10
N ASN A 56 -15.12 4.12 0.98
CA ASN A 56 -16.12 5.15 0.75
C ASN A 56 -17.55 4.57 0.84
N SER A 57 -17.77 3.37 0.30
CA SER A 57 -19.09 2.69 0.38
C SER A 57 -19.45 2.22 1.78
N GLN A 58 -18.49 2.12 2.68
CA GLN A 58 -18.69 1.80 4.10
C GLN A 58 -18.79 3.05 4.98
N ASP A 59 -18.79 4.24 4.39
CA ASP A 59 -18.90 5.53 5.10
C ASP A 59 -17.86 5.67 6.22
N THR A 60 -16.63 5.24 5.97
CA THR A 60 -15.54 5.39 6.95
C THR A 60 -15.28 6.87 7.24
N GLN A 61 -15.08 7.21 8.51
CA GLN A 61 -14.80 8.57 8.95
C GLN A 61 -13.32 8.94 8.88
N PHE A 62 -12.45 7.93 8.97
CA PHE A 62 -11.01 8.09 8.93
C PHE A 62 -10.36 6.81 8.39
N ASN A 63 -9.36 6.96 7.53
CA ASN A 63 -8.65 5.84 6.91
C ASN A 63 -7.18 5.82 7.31
N ILE A 64 -6.66 4.62 7.58
CA ILE A 64 -5.25 4.39 7.90
C ILE A 64 -4.64 3.50 6.83
N CYS A 65 -3.68 4.01 6.07
CA CYS A 65 -2.90 3.23 5.14
C CYS A 65 -1.79 2.48 5.87
N LEU A 66 -1.76 1.16 5.70
CA LEU A 66 -0.79 0.28 6.32
C LEU A 66 -0.16 -0.62 5.26
N GLY A 67 1.08 -0.34 4.88
CA GLY A 67 1.86 -1.15 3.95
C GLY A 67 1.42 -1.06 2.49
N LEU A 68 0.81 0.04 2.05
CA LEU A 68 0.66 0.32 0.63
C LEU A 68 2.03 0.62 0.00
N CYS A 69 2.20 0.24 -1.26
CA CYS A 69 3.41 0.55 -2.01
C CYS A 69 3.58 2.07 -2.15
N VAL A 70 4.81 2.54 -2.10
CA VAL A 70 5.15 3.95 -2.37
C VAL A 70 4.57 4.37 -3.72
N GLY A 71 3.79 5.44 -3.72
CA GLY A 71 3.07 5.96 -4.90
C GLY A 71 1.64 5.42 -5.05
N HIS A 72 1.32 4.19 -4.66
CA HIS A 72 -0.05 3.68 -4.63
C HIS A 72 -0.91 4.36 -3.55
N ASP A 73 -0.30 4.77 -2.46
CA ASP A 73 -0.91 5.56 -1.40
C ASP A 73 -1.43 6.90 -1.94
N SER A 74 -0.73 7.54 -2.87
CA SER A 74 -1.17 8.79 -3.51
C SER A 74 -2.52 8.61 -4.23
N LEU A 75 -2.69 7.50 -4.95
CA LEU A 75 -3.97 7.17 -5.61
C LEU A 75 -5.06 6.91 -4.57
N PHE A 76 -4.74 6.20 -3.49
CA PHE A 76 -5.69 5.98 -2.41
C PHE A 76 -6.15 7.30 -1.78
N TYR A 77 -5.24 8.24 -1.52
CA TYR A 77 -5.56 9.56 -0.97
C TYR A 77 -6.48 10.35 -1.88
N GLN A 78 -6.21 10.31 -3.19
CA GLN A 78 -6.98 11.06 -4.18
C GLN A 78 -8.45 10.61 -4.26
N TYR A 79 -8.71 9.30 -4.08
CA TYR A 79 -10.05 8.73 -4.21
C TYR A 79 -10.76 8.50 -2.87
N SER A 80 -10.08 8.66 -1.74
CA SER A 80 -10.70 8.56 -0.42
C SER A 80 -11.50 9.81 -0.08
N LYS A 81 -12.77 9.64 0.33
CA LYS A 81 -13.61 10.72 0.86
C LYS A 81 -13.23 11.09 2.29
N ALA A 82 -12.88 10.10 3.09
CA ALA A 82 -12.43 10.32 4.47
C ALA A 82 -10.99 10.80 4.51
N LEU A 83 -10.63 11.50 5.58
CA LEU A 83 -9.25 11.85 5.87
C LEU A 83 -8.38 10.60 5.98
N VAL A 84 -7.16 10.69 5.49
CA VAL A 84 -6.23 9.57 5.42
C VAL A 84 -4.92 9.90 6.12
N THR A 85 -4.40 8.94 6.87
CA THR A 85 -3.01 8.95 7.34
C THR A 85 -2.29 7.68 6.92
N THR A 86 -0.98 7.72 6.76
CA THR A 86 -0.15 6.53 6.52
C THR A 86 0.60 6.17 7.80
N LEU A 87 0.35 4.96 8.30
CA LEU A 87 1.10 4.43 9.43
C LEU A 87 2.44 3.86 9.01
N VAL A 88 2.45 3.05 7.93
CA VAL A 88 3.66 2.44 7.37
C VAL A 88 3.55 2.40 5.85
N VAL A 89 4.58 2.88 5.16
CA VAL A 89 4.75 2.72 3.72
C VAL A 89 5.48 1.42 3.42
N LYS A 90 5.09 0.71 2.38
CA LYS A 90 5.79 -0.49 1.93
C LYS A 90 6.99 -0.10 1.07
N ASP A 91 8.16 -0.37 1.59
CA ASP A 91 9.42 -0.19 0.89
C ASP A 91 10.31 -1.42 1.12
N ARG A 92 10.41 -2.29 0.13
CA ARG A 92 11.18 -3.52 0.23
C ARG A 92 12.69 -3.28 0.19
N VAL A 93 13.13 -2.26 -0.54
CA VAL A 93 14.55 -1.94 -0.71
C VAL A 93 15.16 -1.46 0.60
N LEU A 94 14.41 -0.64 1.34
CA LEU A 94 14.87 -0.03 2.59
C LEU A 94 14.32 -0.76 3.85
N ALA A 95 13.93 -2.02 3.70
CA ALA A 95 13.38 -2.85 4.78
C ALA A 95 12.22 -2.18 5.55
N HIS A 96 11.38 -1.44 4.83
CA HIS A 96 10.27 -0.64 5.37
C HIS A 96 10.71 0.45 6.37
N ASN A 97 11.98 0.87 6.30
CA ASN A 97 12.55 1.89 7.16
C ASN A 97 13.27 2.98 6.35
N PRO A 98 12.53 3.80 5.56
CA PRO A 98 13.13 4.87 4.77
C PRO A 98 13.83 5.94 5.63
N VAL A 99 13.36 6.18 6.85
CA VAL A 99 14.00 7.12 7.79
C VAL A 99 15.41 6.63 8.16
N GLY A 100 15.56 5.34 8.43
CA GLY A 100 16.87 4.74 8.68
C GLY A 100 17.81 4.89 7.49
N ALA A 101 17.32 4.67 6.26
CA ALA A 101 18.10 4.84 5.05
C ALA A 101 18.56 6.30 4.85
N ILE A 102 17.68 7.27 5.06
CA ILE A 102 18.02 8.70 5.00
C ILE A 102 19.08 9.04 6.04
N HIS A 103 18.94 8.54 7.26
CA HIS A 103 19.87 8.81 8.36
C HIS A 103 21.28 8.25 8.09
N TYR A 104 21.38 7.12 7.41
CA TYR A 104 22.64 6.46 7.07
C TYR A 104 23.04 6.63 5.59
N ALA A 105 22.47 7.62 4.89
CA ALA A 105 22.71 7.84 3.46
C ALA A 105 24.19 8.06 3.14
N ASP A 106 24.92 8.76 3.99
CA ASP A 106 26.35 9.06 3.79
C ASP A 106 27.28 7.90 4.18
N THR A 107 26.76 6.83 4.77
CA THR A 107 27.53 5.69 5.26
C THR A 107 27.12 4.38 4.60
N TYR A 108 26.20 3.65 5.22
CA TYR A 108 25.75 2.32 4.76
C TYR A 108 24.97 2.37 3.43
N PHE A 109 24.26 3.46 3.17
CA PHE A 109 23.41 3.62 1.98
C PHE A 109 23.98 4.63 0.96
N LYS A 110 25.28 4.93 1.04
CA LYS A 110 25.95 5.89 0.15
C LYS A 110 25.78 5.60 -1.35
N ASP A 111 25.54 4.34 -1.70
CA ASP A 111 25.32 3.96 -3.10
C ASP A 111 23.94 4.42 -3.62
N LEU A 112 22.98 4.71 -2.76
CA LEU A 112 21.70 5.32 -3.14
C LEU A 112 21.85 6.77 -3.58
N LEU A 113 22.95 7.45 -3.19
CA LEU A 113 23.22 8.83 -3.56
C LEU A 113 23.96 8.94 -4.92
N LYS A 114 24.46 7.81 -5.43
CA LYS A 114 25.09 7.75 -6.76
C LYS A 114 23.98 7.63 -7.80
N GLY A 115 23.76 8.70 -8.51
CA GLY A 115 22.80 8.73 -9.62
C GLY A 115 23.18 7.82 -10.78
#